data_a6e20466fae744a2bb197c121a69576f
#
_entry.id   a6e20466fae744a2bb197c121a69576f
#
_cell.length_a   1.000
_cell.length_b   1.000
_cell.length_c   1.000
_cell.angle_alpha   90.00
_cell.angle_beta   90.00
_cell.angle_gamma   90.00
#
_symmetry.space_group_name_H-M   'P 1'
#
loop_
_entity.id
_entity.type
_entity.pdbx_description
1 polymer ?
#
loop_
_entity_poly.entity_id
_entity_poly.type
_entity_poly.pdbx_seq_one_letter_code
_entity_poly.pdbx_strand_id
1 'polypeptide(L)'
;EEPPARVLLLLVSHQPGRLLPTVVSRCRQWALPLPPRDDALAWMRAAGVAEPDSLLAEAGGAPLAALAFAEPERAARREAFLDLLARPRQLDACQAAHSFQPDLADAWGWLARWLHDLLARRLAGQVHYFPRRAETIGQIASACDLADMLAFQRELALAGRWLRHPLNAQLLLESWLIRYSEIAGVKA
;
A
#
# COMPACT_ATOMS: atom_id res chain seq x y z
N GLU A 1 -30.32 2.61 -20.60
CA GLU A 1 -30.98 1.57 -19.79
C GLU A 1 -30.86 0.18 -20.40
N GLU A 2 -31.30 -0.06 -21.62
CA GLU A 2 -31.01 -1.28 -22.35
C GLU A 2 -30.08 -0.97 -23.51
N PRO A 3 -28.97 -1.72 -23.72
CA PRO A 3 -28.11 -1.47 -24.85
C PRO A 3 -28.85 -1.79 -26.15
N PRO A 4 -28.58 -1.05 -27.26
CA PRO A 4 -29.14 -1.38 -28.56
C PRO A 4 -28.76 -2.81 -28.97
N ALA A 5 -29.59 -3.43 -29.84
CA ALA A 5 -29.31 -4.75 -30.37
C ALA A 5 -27.88 -4.83 -30.95
N ARG A 6 -27.14 -5.87 -30.61
CA ARG A 6 -25.74 -6.14 -31.01
C ARG A 6 -24.67 -5.22 -30.37
N VAL A 7 -24.98 -4.55 -29.26
CA VAL A 7 -24.00 -3.80 -28.45
C VAL A 7 -23.67 -4.57 -27.19
N LEU A 8 -22.39 -4.73 -26.91
CA LEU A 8 -21.85 -5.29 -25.66
C LEU A 8 -21.14 -4.15 -24.90
N LEU A 9 -21.54 -3.93 -23.63
CA LEU A 9 -20.89 -2.97 -22.76
C LEU A 9 -20.01 -3.74 -21.74
N LEU A 10 -18.71 -3.42 -21.73
CA LEU A 10 -17.76 -3.92 -20.75
C LEU A 10 -17.49 -2.83 -19.70
N LEU A 11 -17.94 -3.06 -18.48
CA LEU A 11 -17.72 -2.15 -17.35
C LEU A 11 -16.63 -2.74 -16.46
N VAL A 12 -15.49 -2.06 -16.36
CA VAL A 12 -14.37 -2.46 -15.51
C VAL A 12 -14.37 -1.61 -14.26
N SER A 13 -14.32 -2.24 -13.09
CA SER A 13 -14.28 -1.55 -11.80
C SER A 13 -13.39 -2.30 -10.83
N HIS A 14 -12.53 -1.56 -10.12
CA HIS A 14 -11.76 -2.07 -8.98
C HIS A 14 -12.54 -1.99 -7.66
N GLN A 15 -13.72 -1.38 -7.67
CA GLN A 15 -14.57 -1.19 -6.47
C GLN A 15 -16.03 -1.50 -6.81
N PRO A 16 -16.37 -2.78 -7.03
CA PRO A 16 -17.73 -3.16 -7.44
C PRO A 16 -18.81 -2.77 -6.42
N GLY A 17 -18.47 -2.75 -5.12
CA GLY A 17 -19.39 -2.33 -4.06
C GLY A 17 -19.74 -0.83 -4.06
N ARG A 18 -19.08 0.00 -4.90
CA ARG A 18 -19.41 1.43 -5.06
C ARG A 18 -20.24 1.72 -6.29
N LEU A 19 -20.52 0.71 -7.11
CA LEU A 19 -21.40 0.84 -8.26
C LEU A 19 -22.86 0.95 -7.82
N LEU A 20 -23.63 1.70 -8.60
CA LEU A 20 -25.07 1.80 -8.35
C LEU A 20 -25.73 0.42 -8.46
N PRO A 21 -26.63 0.04 -7.53
CA PRO A 21 -27.33 -1.24 -7.58
C PRO A 21 -28.07 -1.46 -8.90
N THR A 22 -28.56 -0.39 -9.53
CA THR A 22 -29.25 -0.40 -10.84
C THR A 22 -28.31 -0.82 -11.98
N VAL A 23 -27.02 -0.50 -11.90
CA VAL A 23 -26.01 -0.95 -12.87
C VAL A 23 -25.65 -2.40 -12.62
N VAL A 24 -25.38 -2.73 -11.35
CA VAL A 24 -24.96 -4.08 -10.94
C VAL A 24 -26.04 -5.12 -11.31
N SER A 25 -27.34 -4.82 -11.09
CA SER A 25 -28.44 -5.73 -11.39
C SER A 25 -28.64 -6.04 -12.87
N ARG A 26 -28.13 -5.16 -13.76
CA ARG A 26 -28.24 -5.34 -15.23
C ARG A 26 -26.97 -5.91 -15.86
N CYS A 27 -25.90 -6.08 -15.08
CA CYS A 27 -24.63 -6.57 -15.57
C CYS A 27 -24.35 -7.98 -15.05
N ARG A 28 -23.80 -8.83 -15.91
CA ARG A 28 -23.21 -10.07 -15.46
C ARG A 28 -21.85 -9.72 -14.81
N GLN A 29 -21.71 -10.05 -13.53
CA GLN A 29 -20.46 -9.85 -12.83
C GLN A 29 -19.47 -10.96 -13.15
N TRP A 30 -18.25 -10.57 -13.45
CA TRP A 30 -17.13 -11.47 -13.68
C TRP A 30 -15.95 -11.01 -12.82
N ALA A 31 -15.66 -11.76 -11.77
CA ALA A 31 -14.47 -11.52 -10.95
C ALA A 31 -13.23 -12.07 -11.68
N LEU A 32 -12.23 -11.20 -11.83
CA LEU A 32 -10.90 -11.58 -12.32
C LEU A 32 -10.00 -11.77 -11.09
N PRO A 33 -9.66 -13.03 -10.73
CA PRO A 33 -8.76 -13.30 -9.61
C PRO A 33 -7.33 -12.89 -9.96
N LEU A 34 -6.50 -12.72 -8.93
CA LEU A 34 -5.05 -12.61 -9.12
C LEU A 34 -4.54 -13.92 -9.75
N PRO A 35 -3.53 -13.84 -10.63
CA PRO A 35 -2.90 -15.03 -11.18
C PRO A 35 -2.19 -15.83 -10.08
N PRO A 36 -1.99 -17.14 -10.26
CA PRO A 36 -1.10 -17.93 -9.41
C PRO A 36 0.28 -17.27 -9.31
N ARG A 37 0.88 -17.32 -8.11
CA ARG A 37 2.14 -16.64 -7.85
C ARG A 37 3.25 -17.03 -8.83
N ASP A 38 3.35 -18.31 -9.15
CA ASP A 38 4.41 -18.82 -10.03
C ASP A 38 4.24 -18.33 -11.47
N ASP A 39 3.01 -18.25 -11.96
CA ASP A 39 2.69 -17.70 -13.28
C ASP A 39 3.01 -16.19 -13.35
N ALA A 40 2.64 -15.45 -12.30
CA ALA A 40 2.95 -14.03 -12.19
C ALA A 40 4.47 -13.79 -12.20
N LEU A 41 5.23 -14.57 -11.43
CA LEU A 41 6.70 -14.48 -11.38
C LEU A 41 7.35 -14.86 -12.72
N ALA A 42 6.89 -15.92 -13.37
CA ALA A 42 7.39 -16.33 -14.68
C ALA A 42 7.18 -15.23 -15.71
N TRP A 43 6.00 -14.63 -15.71
CA TRP A 43 5.68 -13.52 -16.62
C TRP A 43 6.53 -12.27 -16.33
N MET A 44 6.73 -11.89 -15.06
CA MET A 44 7.56 -10.75 -14.69
C MET A 44 9.02 -10.95 -15.07
N ARG A 45 9.56 -12.18 -14.89
CA ARG A 45 10.93 -12.53 -15.34
C ARG A 45 11.06 -12.41 -16.87
N ALA A 46 10.08 -12.91 -17.61
CA ALA A 46 10.06 -12.80 -19.07
C ALA A 46 9.96 -11.32 -19.53
N ALA A 47 9.32 -10.45 -18.74
CA ALA A 47 9.27 -9.01 -18.97
C ALA A 47 10.57 -8.27 -18.54
N GLY A 48 11.60 -8.99 -18.07
CA GLY A 48 12.89 -8.39 -17.68
C GLY A 48 12.87 -7.64 -16.33
N VAL A 49 11.89 -7.90 -15.47
CA VAL A 49 11.79 -7.24 -14.17
C VAL A 49 12.87 -7.77 -13.24
N ALA A 50 13.69 -6.86 -12.73
CA ALA A 50 14.61 -7.19 -11.65
C ALA A 50 13.81 -7.40 -10.34
N GLU A 51 14.17 -8.44 -9.57
CA GLU A 51 13.60 -8.72 -8.25
C GLU A 51 12.07 -8.94 -8.23
N PRO A 52 11.52 -9.77 -9.13
CA PRO A 52 10.07 -9.92 -9.29
C PRO A 52 9.36 -10.40 -8.02
N ASP A 53 10.02 -11.21 -7.19
CA ASP A 53 9.45 -11.74 -5.94
C ASP A 53 9.12 -10.64 -4.94
N SER A 54 10.03 -9.68 -4.74
CA SER A 54 9.84 -8.55 -3.83
C SER A 54 8.77 -7.60 -4.33
N LEU A 55 8.82 -7.25 -5.62
CA LEU A 55 7.85 -6.35 -6.23
C LEU A 55 6.45 -6.95 -6.29
N LEU A 56 6.33 -8.25 -6.56
CA LEU A 56 5.06 -8.95 -6.57
C LEU A 56 4.44 -8.99 -5.17
N ALA A 57 5.25 -9.24 -4.13
CA ALA A 57 4.77 -9.20 -2.75
C ALA A 57 4.24 -7.81 -2.40
N GLU A 58 5.00 -6.75 -2.70
CA GLU A 58 4.59 -5.36 -2.45
C GLU A 58 3.31 -4.98 -3.20
N ALA A 59 3.14 -5.50 -4.41
CA ALA A 59 1.94 -5.30 -5.22
C ALA A 59 0.74 -6.17 -4.78
N GLY A 60 0.87 -6.93 -3.69
CA GLY A 60 -0.18 -7.82 -3.20
C GLY A 60 -0.55 -8.93 -4.19
N GLY A 61 0.42 -9.39 -4.99
CA GLY A 61 0.23 -10.45 -5.99
C GLY A 61 -0.24 -9.97 -7.37
N ALA A 62 -0.35 -8.66 -7.61
CA ALA A 62 -0.79 -8.09 -8.89
C ALA A 62 0.41 -7.76 -9.79
N PRO A 63 0.74 -8.56 -10.84
CA PRO A 63 1.98 -8.37 -11.61
C PRO A 63 2.01 -7.07 -12.41
N LEU A 64 0.89 -6.57 -12.92
CA LEU A 64 0.84 -5.27 -13.62
C LEU A 64 1.09 -4.10 -12.67
N ALA A 65 0.61 -4.18 -11.43
CA ALA A 65 0.92 -3.16 -10.43
C ALA A 65 2.39 -3.23 -10.00
N ALA A 66 2.96 -4.44 -9.93
CA ALA A 66 4.37 -4.64 -9.64
C ALA A 66 5.30 -4.00 -10.68
N LEU A 67 4.93 -4.01 -11.97
CA LEU A 67 5.68 -3.30 -13.02
C LEU A 67 5.77 -1.79 -12.76
N ALA A 68 4.68 -1.18 -12.31
CA ALA A 68 4.68 0.25 -11.99
C ALA A 68 5.58 0.59 -10.79
N PHE A 69 5.86 -0.38 -9.91
CA PHE A 69 6.81 -0.23 -8.80
C PHE A 69 8.28 -0.46 -9.21
N ALA A 70 8.50 -1.07 -10.37
CA ALA A 70 9.84 -1.33 -10.90
C ALA A 70 10.48 -0.08 -11.54
N GLU A 71 9.74 1.00 -11.74
CA GLU A 71 10.28 2.24 -12.28
C GLU A 71 11.41 2.77 -11.37
N PRO A 72 12.62 3.04 -11.92
CA PRO A 72 13.81 3.28 -11.09
C PRO A 72 13.68 4.46 -10.14
N GLU A 73 13.08 5.56 -10.58
CA GLU A 73 12.89 6.75 -9.76
C GLU A 73 11.92 6.46 -8.61
N ARG A 74 10.79 5.82 -8.90
CA ARG A 74 9.79 5.42 -7.90
C ARG A 74 10.35 4.40 -6.92
N ALA A 75 11.16 3.45 -7.41
CA ALA A 75 11.82 2.46 -6.57
C ALA A 75 12.80 3.12 -5.59
N ALA A 76 13.62 4.06 -6.06
CA ALA A 76 14.56 4.81 -5.20
C ALA A 76 13.81 5.64 -4.15
N ARG A 77 12.74 6.34 -4.53
CA ARG A 77 11.88 7.11 -3.62
C ARG A 77 11.26 6.20 -2.54
N ARG A 78 10.74 5.05 -2.97
CA ARG A 78 10.18 4.05 -2.05
C ARG A 78 11.20 3.57 -1.03
N GLU A 79 12.39 3.14 -1.48
CA GLU A 79 13.43 2.66 -0.56
C GLU A 79 13.84 3.75 0.44
N ALA A 80 14.00 4.99 -0.01
CA ALA A 80 14.29 6.12 0.87
C ALA A 80 13.19 6.32 1.93
N PHE A 81 11.92 6.21 1.55
CA PHE A 81 10.80 6.33 2.50
C PHE A 81 10.76 5.17 3.50
N LEU A 82 10.98 3.93 3.03
CA LEU A 82 11.01 2.75 3.90
C LEU A 82 12.21 2.80 4.87
N ASP A 83 13.33 3.39 4.47
CA ASP A 83 14.49 3.60 5.36
C ASP A 83 14.18 4.60 6.49
N LEU A 84 13.35 5.61 6.23
CA LEU A 84 12.85 6.51 7.27
C LEU A 84 11.94 5.76 8.25
N LEU A 85 11.01 4.94 7.75
CA LEU A 85 10.12 4.14 8.59
C LEU A 85 10.87 3.08 9.41
N ALA A 86 11.98 2.56 8.90
CA ALA A 86 12.83 1.61 9.60
C ALA A 86 13.55 2.20 10.83
N ARG A 87 13.59 3.52 10.94
CA ARG A 87 14.29 4.25 12.03
C ARG A 87 13.37 5.25 12.72
N PRO A 88 12.26 4.80 13.34
CA PRO A 88 11.22 5.71 13.84
C PRO A 88 11.72 6.72 14.88
N ARG A 89 12.76 6.38 15.65
CA ARG A 89 13.37 7.29 16.65
C ARG A 89 14.20 8.44 16.03
N GLN A 90 14.60 8.30 14.78
CA GLN A 90 15.40 9.29 14.05
C GLN A 90 14.57 9.99 12.97
N LEU A 91 13.28 9.65 12.87
CA LEU A 91 12.38 10.19 11.87
C LEU A 91 12.08 11.66 12.16
N ASP A 92 12.58 12.55 11.32
CA ASP A 92 12.11 13.93 11.24
C ASP A 92 10.87 13.99 10.35
N ALA A 93 9.70 14.02 10.98
CA ALA A 93 8.42 13.99 10.28
C ALA A 93 8.20 15.21 9.38
N CYS A 94 8.66 16.39 9.79
CA CYS A 94 8.52 17.62 9.01
C CYS A 94 9.40 17.58 7.75
N GLN A 95 10.66 17.22 7.88
CA GLN A 95 11.57 17.10 6.76
C GLN A 95 11.14 15.98 5.78
N ALA A 96 10.71 14.83 6.32
CA ALA A 96 10.20 13.73 5.52
C ALA A 96 8.93 14.12 4.76
N ALA A 97 7.97 14.76 5.43
CA ALA A 97 6.74 15.23 4.79
C ALA A 97 7.02 16.26 3.69
N HIS A 98 7.92 17.20 3.92
CA HIS A 98 8.35 18.16 2.90
C HIS A 98 8.93 17.45 1.66
N SER A 99 9.76 16.43 1.86
CA SER A 99 10.42 15.70 0.78
C SER A 99 9.47 14.82 -0.02
N PHE A 100 8.44 14.24 0.62
CA PHE A 100 7.54 13.25 0.02
C PHE A 100 6.13 13.79 -0.29
N GLN A 101 5.82 15.06 0.00
CA GLN A 101 4.52 15.65 -0.35
C GLN A 101 4.13 15.54 -1.83
N PRO A 102 5.06 15.58 -2.82
CA PRO A 102 4.67 15.39 -4.22
C PRO A 102 4.15 13.99 -4.51
N ASP A 103 4.59 12.99 -3.73
CA ASP A 103 4.25 11.58 -3.86
C ASP A 103 3.27 11.13 -2.77
N LEU A 104 2.39 12.01 -2.29
CA LEU A 104 1.50 11.74 -1.14
C LEU A 104 0.76 10.42 -1.24
N ALA A 105 0.23 10.07 -2.43
CA ALA A 105 -0.51 8.83 -2.64
C ALA A 105 0.38 7.59 -2.51
N ASP A 106 1.62 7.66 -2.98
CA ASP A 106 2.59 6.59 -2.87
C ASP A 106 3.09 6.46 -1.42
N ALA A 107 3.43 7.57 -0.77
CA ALA A 107 3.85 7.62 0.63
C ALA A 107 2.77 7.03 1.57
N TRP A 108 1.50 7.40 1.35
CA TRP A 108 0.38 6.79 2.05
C TRP A 108 0.31 5.28 1.81
N GLY A 109 0.46 4.84 0.56
CA GLY A 109 0.42 3.43 0.19
C GLY A 109 1.56 2.63 0.83
N TRP A 110 2.77 3.17 0.88
CA TRP A 110 3.93 2.52 1.53
C TRP A 110 3.75 2.47 3.04
N LEU A 111 3.31 3.56 3.67
CA LEU A 111 3.05 3.59 5.11
C LEU A 111 1.93 2.62 5.52
N ALA A 112 0.86 2.54 4.74
CA ALA A 112 -0.25 1.62 5.01
C ALA A 112 0.18 0.15 4.91
N ARG A 113 0.99 -0.22 3.90
CA ARG A 113 1.56 -1.58 3.78
C ARG A 113 2.57 -1.89 4.88
N TRP A 114 3.39 -0.90 5.26
CA TRP A 114 4.34 -1.03 6.36
C TRP A 114 3.61 -1.32 7.68
N LEU A 115 2.58 -0.54 7.99
CA LEU A 115 1.79 -0.75 9.20
C LEU A 115 1.03 -2.08 9.17
N HIS A 116 0.54 -2.49 7.99
CA HIS A 116 -0.04 -3.83 7.82
C HIS A 116 0.97 -4.93 8.18
N ASP A 117 2.19 -4.83 7.69
CA ASP A 117 3.23 -5.82 7.96
C ASP A 117 3.66 -5.83 9.44
N LEU A 118 3.68 -4.66 10.11
CA LEU A 118 3.88 -4.60 11.57
C LEU A 118 2.79 -5.38 12.31
N LEU A 119 1.53 -5.18 11.94
CA LEU A 119 0.38 -5.88 12.53
C LEU A 119 0.39 -7.38 12.19
N ALA A 120 0.63 -7.75 10.95
CA ALA A 120 0.71 -9.15 10.51
C ALA A 120 1.85 -9.88 11.23
N ARG A 121 3.00 -9.23 11.40
CA ARG A 121 4.12 -9.75 12.16
C ARG A 121 3.78 -9.96 13.62
N ARG A 122 3.09 -9.00 14.25
CA ARG A 122 2.68 -9.06 15.65
C ARG A 122 1.64 -10.13 15.93
N LEU A 123 0.67 -10.30 15.03
CA LEU A 123 -0.49 -11.18 15.21
C LEU A 123 -0.27 -12.59 14.66
N ALA A 124 0.42 -12.72 13.53
CA ALA A 124 0.56 -13.98 12.80
C ALA A 124 2.02 -14.41 12.54
N GLY A 125 2.99 -13.60 12.96
CA GLY A 125 4.41 -13.90 12.74
C GLY A 125 4.88 -13.76 11.29
N GLN A 126 4.05 -13.19 10.40
CA GLN A 126 4.31 -13.11 8.96
C GLN A 126 4.51 -11.67 8.51
N VAL A 127 5.21 -11.51 7.38
CA VAL A 127 5.40 -10.24 6.66
C VAL A 127 4.98 -10.49 5.20
N HIS A 128 4.12 -9.64 4.66
CA HIS A 128 3.51 -9.85 3.36
C HIS A 128 4.09 -8.96 2.26
N TYR A 129 4.23 -7.67 2.53
CA TYR A 129 4.59 -6.67 1.52
C TYR A 129 6.10 -6.42 1.43
N PHE A 130 6.80 -6.42 2.59
CA PHE A 130 8.23 -6.09 2.67
C PHE A 130 9.05 -7.23 3.29
N PRO A 131 9.09 -8.44 2.67
CA PRO A 131 9.76 -9.60 3.24
C PRO A 131 11.26 -9.39 3.49
N ARG A 132 11.93 -8.54 2.68
CA ARG A 132 13.34 -8.18 2.89
C ARG A 132 13.60 -7.39 4.16
N ARG A 133 12.57 -6.76 4.72
CA ARG A 133 12.64 -5.97 5.95
C ARG A 133 12.01 -6.68 7.14
N ALA A 134 11.77 -8.00 7.03
CA ALA A 134 11.05 -8.79 8.03
C ALA A 134 11.67 -8.72 9.44
N GLU A 135 12.99 -8.67 9.54
CA GLU A 135 13.70 -8.53 10.81
C GLU A 135 13.44 -7.16 11.46
N THR A 136 13.63 -6.09 10.72
CA THR A 136 13.38 -4.72 11.19
C THR A 136 11.92 -4.52 11.57
N ILE A 137 10.99 -5.01 10.74
CA ILE A 137 9.56 -5.01 11.01
C ILE A 137 9.27 -5.78 12.31
N GLY A 138 9.92 -6.93 12.53
CA GLY A 138 9.78 -7.72 13.74
C GLY A 138 10.22 -6.99 15.01
N GLN A 139 11.36 -6.30 14.95
CA GLN A 139 11.88 -5.50 16.07
C GLN A 139 10.93 -4.34 16.41
N ILE A 140 10.46 -3.59 15.42
CA ILE A 140 9.53 -2.48 15.63
C ILE A 140 8.18 -3.01 16.15
N ALA A 141 7.62 -4.04 15.52
CA ALA A 141 6.32 -4.60 15.89
C ALA A 141 6.29 -5.13 17.35
N SER A 142 7.43 -5.65 17.84
CA SER A 142 7.52 -6.13 19.22
C SER A 142 7.49 -5.01 20.27
N ALA A 143 7.95 -3.82 19.89
CA ALA A 143 8.01 -2.64 20.75
C ALA A 143 6.72 -1.80 20.74
N CYS A 144 5.86 -2.00 19.73
CA CYS A 144 4.62 -1.23 19.57
C CYS A 144 3.46 -1.80 20.40
N ASP A 145 2.59 -0.92 20.90
CA ASP A 145 1.28 -1.34 21.43
C ASP A 145 0.34 -1.74 20.30
N LEU A 146 -0.36 -2.87 20.46
CA LEU A 146 -1.26 -3.41 19.44
C LEU A 146 -2.49 -2.53 19.21
N ALA A 147 -3.04 -1.95 20.29
CA ALA A 147 -4.24 -1.11 20.18
C ALA A 147 -3.93 0.18 19.42
N ASP A 148 -2.76 0.79 19.67
CA ASP A 148 -2.29 1.98 18.96
C ASP A 148 -2.05 1.69 17.47
N MET A 149 -1.42 0.56 17.13
CA MET A 149 -1.23 0.14 15.74
C MET A 149 -2.56 -0.06 15.01
N LEU A 150 -3.55 -0.70 15.67
CA LEU A 150 -4.88 -0.91 15.09
C LEU A 150 -5.66 0.40 14.92
N ALA A 151 -5.55 1.33 15.88
CA ALA A 151 -6.15 2.65 15.79
C ALA A 151 -5.58 3.42 14.61
N PHE A 152 -4.26 3.42 14.45
CA PHE A 152 -3.58 4.11 13.36
C PHE A 152 -3.89 3.48 12.00
N GLN A 153 -4.00 2.15 11.91
CA GLN A 153 -4.42 1.50 10.67
C GLN A 153 -5.82 1.94 10.22
N ARG A 154 -6.77 2.08 11.15
CA ARG A 154 -8.11 2.60 10.85
C ARG A 154 -8.06 4.04 10.38
N GLU A 155 -7.26 4.87 11.02
CA GLU A 155 -7.03 6.26 10.63
C GLU A 155 -6.51 6.35 9.19
N LEU A 156 -5.44 5.62 8.86
CA LEU A 156 -4.88 5.58 7.51
C LEU A 156 -5.88 5.05 6.47
N ALA A 157 -6.67 4.03 6.81
CA ALA A 157 -7.68 3.49 5.91
C ALA A 157 -8.78 4.52 5.58
N LEU A 158 -9.20 5.32 6.57
CA LEU A 158 -10.13 6.42 6.37
C LEU A 158 -9.51 7.55 5.57
N ALA A 159 -8.25 7.88 5.84
CA ALA A 159 -7.51 8.94 5.17
C ALA A 159 -7.33 8.70 3.67
N GLY A 160 -7.27 7.45 3.22
CA GLY A 160 -7.22 7.10 1.80
C GLY A 160 -8.35 7.69 0.95
N ARG A 161 -9.48 8.05 1.57
CA ARG A 161 -10.61 8.73 0.90
C ARG A 161 -10.29 10.20 0.57
N TRP A 162 -9.38 10.81 1.33
CA TRP A 162 -9.05 12.23 1.25
C TRP A 162 -7.89 12.52 0.31
N LEU A 163 -7.16 11.50 -0.17
CA LEU A 163 -6.01 11.67 -1.08
C LEU A 163 -6.32 12.42 -2.38
N ARG A 164 -7.60 12.46 -2.77
CA ARG A 164 -8.09 13.17 -3.96
C ARG A 164 -8.64 14.56 -3.68
N HIS A 165 -8.68 14.98 -2.42
CA HIS A 165 -9.15 16.30 -2.05
C HIS A 165 -7.98 17.30 -2.02
N PRO A 166 -8.24 18.58 -2.26
CA PRO A 166 -7.21 19.62 -2.23
C PRO A 166 -6.83 19.96 -0.78
N LEU A 167 -6.25 19.01 -0.06
CA LEU A 167 -5.69 19.17 1.27
C LEU A 167 -4.22 19.54 1.17
N ASN A 168 -3.68 20.17 2.23
CA ASN A 168 -2.25 20.36 2.33
C ASN A 168 -1.54 19.01 2.49
N ALA A 169 -0.92 18.54 1.41
CA ALA A 169 -0.28 17.22 1.35
C ALA A 169 0.84 17.08 2.39
N GLN A 170 1.61 18.16 2.61
CA GLN A 170 2.70 18.17 3.59
C GLN A 170 2.17 17.99 5.01
N LEU A 171 1.17 18.80 5.43
CA LEU A 171 0.61 18.69 6.78
C LEU A 171 -0.05 17.33 7.03
N LEU A 172 -0.71 16.77 6.01
CA LEU A 172 -1.34 15.47 6.11
C LEU A 172 -0.30 14.37 6.30
N LEU A 173 0.75 14.35 5.48
CA LEU A 173 1.83 13.39 5.60
C LEU A 173 2.60 13.55 6.91
N GLU A 174 2.88 14.78 7.32
CA GLU A 174 3.54 15.11 8.59
C GLU A 174 2.76 14.55 9.78
N SER A 175 1.44 14.73 9.82
CA SER A 175 0.59 14.20 10.89
C SER A 175 0.67 12.67 11.00
N TRP A 176 0.70 11.96 9.87
CA TRP A 176 0.83 10.50 9.86
C TRP A 176 2.22 10.04 10.31
N LEU A 177 3.28 10.75 9.90
CA LEU A 177 4.65 10.41 10.29
C LEU A 177 4.92 10.70 11.78
N ILE A 178 4.34 11.78 12.32
CA ILE A 178 4.36 12.06 13.76
C ILE A 178 3.67 10.91 14.51
N ARG A 179 2.45 10.56 14.10
CA ARG A 179 1.69 9.48 14.74
C ARG A 179 2.43 8.14 14.65
N TYR A 180 3.05 7.84 13.53
CA TYR A 180 3.90 6.66 13.36
C TYR A 180 5.10 6.69 14.33
N SER A 181 5.81 7.81 14.43
CA SER A 181 6.98 7.93 15.31
C SER A 181 6.61 7.80 16.80
N GLU A 182 5.44 8.28 17.20
CA GLU A 182 4.92 8.09 18.56
C GLU A 182 4.69 6.62 18.88
N ILE A 183 4.09 5.87 17.96
CA ILE A 183 3.76 4.45 18.15
C ILE A 183 5.02 3.58 18.06
N ALA A 184 5.88 3.82 17.07
CA ALA A 184 7.02 2.97 16.76
C ALA A 184 8.33 3.41 17.45
N GLY A 185 8.40 4.63 17.92
CA GLY A 185 9.56 5.21 18.62
C GLY A 185 9.61 4.94 20.13
N VAL A 186 8.58 4.34 20.71
CA VAL A 186 8.51 4.05 22.16
C VAL A 186 9.67 3.14 22.56
N LYS A 187 10.32 3.47 23.68
CA LYS A 187 11.31 2.59 24.32
C LYS A 187 10.60 1.38 24.90
N ALA A 188 11.04 0.18 24.51
CA ALA A 188 10.74 -1.03 25.25
C ALA A 188 11.33 -0.96 26.65
#